data_f82a0ab130ce62f677ffe2e248bf0b12
#
_entry.id   f82a0ab130ce62f677ffe2e248bf0b12
#
_cell.length_a   1.000
_cell.length_b   1.000
_cell.length_c   1.000
_cell.angle_alpha   90.00
_cell.angle_beta   90.00
_cell.angle_gamma   90.00
#
_symmetry.space_group_name_H-M   'P 1'
#
loop_
_entity.id
_entity.type
_entity.pdbx_description
1 polymer ?
#
loop_
_entity_poly.entity_id
_entity_poly.type
_entity_poly.pdbx_seq_one_letter_code
_entity_poly.pdbx_strand_id
1 'polypeptide(L)'
;EYLFVTATDTAPLCGAHLMSGIRKYLAVPLRTSYLREMGSRILLGLAARELARLDKSMHPLLTHVTDHYVRIYLRICKGAKAADRCLKNIGYVEHCPECGSFYILPEPKASGACPHCFAKTALAGPLWLGKIQDAQAINKALGTAKLSRRAEKLLTACAAEINSPMYYDHHSICERLSLTPGRIDLTVERLRSRGFQASRTHFSGLGIKTDASMADVEEAIMEP
;
A
#
# COMPACT_ATOMS: atom_id res chain seq x y z
N GLU A 1 -9.29 22.93 1.91
CA GLU A 1 -7.83 23.12 1.94
C GLU A 1 -7.13 21.93 1.31
N TYR A 2 -5.89 22.15 0.82
CA TYR A 2 -5.05 21.07 0.29
C TYR A 2 -3.71 21.08 1.01
N LEU A 3 -3.16 19.89 1.24
CA LEU A 3 -1.84 19.68 1.82
C LEU A 3 -1.04 18.73 0.93
N PHE A 4 0.16 19.13 0.57
CA PHE A 4 1.10 18.33 -0.22
C PHE A 4 2.34 18.08 0.62
N VAL A 5 2.66 16.79 0.84
CA VAL A 5 3.79 16.39 1.65
C VAL A 5 4.73 15.53 0.83
N THR A 6 6.03 15.79 0.96
CA THR A 6 7.07 14.99 0.32
C THR A 6 8.07 14.52 1.38
N ALA A 7 8.24 13.21 1.51
CA ALA A 7 9.30 12.62 2.29
C ALA A 7 10.44 12.19 1.35
N THR A 8 11.60 12.83 1.48
CA THR A 8 12.80 12.53 0.67
C THR A 8 13.71 11.51 1.34
N ASP A 9 13.67 11.40 2.67
CA ASP A 9 14.36 10.36 3.44
C ASP A 9 13.43 9.15 3.59
N THR A 10 13.46 8.25 2.59
CA THR A 10 12.60 7.06 2.56
C THR A 10 13.17 5.88 3.35
N ALA A 11 14.44 5.89 3.70
CA ALA A 11 15.09 4.78 4.40
C ALA A 11 14.42 4.41 5.74
N PRO A 12 14.05 5.37 6.63
CA PRO A 12 13.28 5.07 7.83
C PRO A 12 11.87 4.55 7.56
N LEU A 13 11.20 5.06 6.52
CA LEU A 13 9.85 4.62 6.12
C LEU A 13 9.84 3.19 5.56
N CYS A 14 10.93 2.79 4.90
CA CYS A 14 11.08 1.48 4.27
C CYS A 14 11.75 0.43 5.18
N GLY A 15 11.93 0.73 6.46
CA GLY A 15 12.47 -0.22 7.45
C GLY A 15 13.99 -0.39 7.43
N ALA A 16 14.74 0.39 6.66
CA ALA A 16 16.22 0.33 6.67
C ALA A 16 16.81 0.87 7.98
N HIS A 17 16.12 1.81 8.63
CA HIS A 17 16.50 2.41 9.91
C HIS A 17 15.32 2.38 10.90
N LEU A 18 15.06 1.22 11.51
CA LEU A 18 13.90 0.95 12.35
C LEU A 18 13.68 2.02 13.44
N MET A 19 14.69 2.28 14.26
CA MET A 19 14.57 3.25 15.37
C MET A 19 14.33 4.69 14.87
N SER A 20 14.87 5.04 13.71
CA SER A 20 14.59 6.33 13.06
C SER A 20 13.15 6.38 12.54
N GLY A 21 12.64 5.28 12.01
CA GLY A 21 11.25 5.13 11.58
C GLY A 21 10.29 5.33 12.75
N ILE A 22 10.50 4.60 13.85
CA ILE A 22 9.69 4.73 15.07
C ILE A 22 9.72 6.16 15.60
N ARG A 23 10.91 6.75 15.74
CA ARG A 23 11.07 8.10 16.32
C ARG A 23 10.45 9.20 15.46
N LYS A 24 10.60 9.12 14.12
CA LYS A 24 10.12 10.16 13.19
C LYS A 24 8.64 10.00 12.82
N TYR A 25 8.16 8.76 12.70
CA TYR A 25 6.83 8.47 12.15
C TYR A 25 5.88 7.79 13.15
N LEU A 26 6.38 7.50 14.40
CA LEU A 26 5.59 6.82 15.43
C LEU A 26 4.94 5.54 14.92
N ALA A 27 5.67 4.77 14.12
CA ALA A 27 5.23 3.53 13.51
C ALA A 27 6.41 2.56 13.32
N VAL A 28 6.14 1.28 13.37
CA VAL A 28 7.10 0.21 13.09
C VAL A 28 7.07 -0.12 11.60
N PRO A 29 8.09 0.25 10.81
CA PRO A 29 8.24 -0.19 9.43
C PRO A 29 8.86 -1.59 9.37
N LEU A 30 8.54 -2.36 8.31
CA LEU A 30 9.20 -3.64 8.03
C LEU A 30 9.85 -3.62 6.65
N ARG A 31 10.93 -4.38 6.48
CA ARG A 31 11.53 -4.63 5.17
C ARG A 31 10.78 -5.77 4.48
N THR A 32 9.95 -5.43 3.52
CA THR A 32 9.09 -6.37 2.78
C THR A 32 9.20 -6.10 1.29
N SER A 33 8.67 -6.97 0.44
CA SER A 33 8.53 -6.73 -1.00
C SER A 33 7.69 -5.47 -1.31
N TYR A 34 6.74 -5.13 -0.43
CA TYR A 34 5.86 -3.96 -0.54
C TYR A 34 6.28 -2.76 0.34
N LEU A 35 7.57 -2.67 0.71
CA LEU A 35 8.10 -1.60 1.59
C LEU A 35 7.78 -0.17 1.11
N ARG A 36 7.67 0.07 -0.20
CA ARG A 36 7.34 1.40 -0.77
C ARG A 36 5.91 1.81 -0.45
N GLU A 37 4.96 0.90 -0.58
CA GLU A 37 3.58 1.16 -0.20
C GLU A 37 3.43 1.27 1.32
N MET A 38 4.06 0.38 2.08
CA MET A 38 4.08 0.44 3.55
C MET A 38 4.59 1.80 4.03
N GLY A 39 5.72 2.28 3.52
CA GLY A 39 6.27 3.59 3.86
C GLY A 39 5.32 4.74 3.52
N SER A 40 4.65 4.67 2.37
CA SER A 40 3.63 5.66 1.98
C SER A 40 2.44 5.67 2.94
N ARG A 41 1.98 4.49 3.38
CA ARG A 41 0.88 4.35 4.33
C ARG A 41 1.26 4.75 5.75
N ILE A 42 2.52 4.57 6.15
CA ILE A 42 3.06 5.10 7.41
C ILE A 42 3.04 6.64 7.39
N LEU A 43 3.47 7.27 6.29
CA LEU A 43 3.42 8.72 6.14
C LEU A 43 1.99 9.26 6.16
N LEU A 44 1.05 8.60 5.47
CA LEU A 44 -0.38 8.93 5.52
C LEU A 44 -0.95 8.77 6.93
N GLY A 45 -0.59 7.69 7.63
CA GLY A 45 -1.01 7.44 9.01
C GLY A 45 -0.53 8.51 9.99
N LEU A 46 0.70 9.00 9.83
CA LEU A 46 1.20 10.15 10.59
C LEU A 46 0.38 11.40 10.27
N ALA A 47 0.20 11.73 8.98
CA ALA A 47 -0.57 12.90 8.57
C ALA A 47 -2.01 12.87 9.12
N ALA A 48 -2.69 11.71 9.09
CA ALA A 48 -4.02 11.56 9.65
C ALA A 48 -4.07 11.86 11.15
N ARG A 49 -3.11 11.34 11.92
CA ARG A 49 -3.04 11.54 13.38
C ARG A 49 -2.73 13.00 13.74
N GLU A 50 -1.81 13.63 13.03
CA GLU A 50 -1.48 15.05 13.29
C GLU A 50 -2.63 15.99 12.91
N LEU A 51 -3.32 15.73 11.80
CA LEU A 51 -4.50 16.50 11.41
C LEU A 51 -5.66 16.31 12.38
N ALA A 52 -5.87 15.09 12.89
CA ALA A 52 -6.94 14.81 13.84
C ALA A 52 -6.77 15.57 15.16
N ARG A 53 -5.54 15.81 15.63
CA ARG A 53 -5.25 16.66 16.80
C ARG A 53 -5.71 18.11 16.64
N LEU A 54 -5.96 18.53 15.41
CA LEU A 54 -6.45 19.85 15.02
C LEU A 54 -7.90 19.83 14.56
N ASP A 55 -8.67 18.80 14.92
CA ASP A 55 -10.05 18.56 14.48
C ASP A 55 -10.21 18.58 12.95
N LYS A 56 -9.20 18.07 12.22
CA LYS A 56 -9.20 17.98 10.77
C LYS A 56 -9.12 16.53 10.31
N SER A 57 -9.82 16.22 9.23
CA SER A 57 -9.73 14.96 8.50
C SER A 57 -8.97 15.15 7.20
N MET A 58 -8.48 14.06 6.63
CA MET A 58 -7.88 14.07 5.31
C MET A 58 -8.61 13.11 4.36
N HIS A 59 -8.53 13.43 3.07
CA HIS A 59 -8.92 12.57 1.96
C HIS A 59 -7.74 12.50 0.99
N PRO A 60 -7.04 11.34 0.87
CA PRO A 60 -5.95 11.18 -0.08
C PRO A 60 -6.48 11.28 -1.51
N LEU A 61 -5.89 12.18 -2.30
CA LEU A 61 -6.19 12.35 -3.73
C LEU A 61 -5.24 11.54 -4.59
N LEU A 62 -3.96 11.56 -4.23
CA LEU A 62 -2.90 10.83 -4.91
C LEU A 62 -1.77 10.55 -3.91
N THR A 63 -1.31 9.32 -3.90
CA THR A 63 -0.11 8.91 -3.17
C THR A 63 0.79 8.15 -4.13
N HIS A 64 2.03 8.57 -4.27
CA HIS A 64 2.96 7.86 -5.13
C HIS A 64 4.39 7.85 -4.59
N VAL A 65 5.14 6.86 -5.03
CA VAL A 65 6.58 6.80 -4.87
C VAL A 65 7.23 6.98 -6.23
N THR A 66 8.15 7.90 -6.31
CA THR A 66 8.92 8.15 -7.53
C THR A 66 10.38 8.35 -7.13
N ASP A 67 11.27 7.64 -7.80
CA ASP A 67 12.70 7.65 -7.51
C ASP A 67 12.98 7.39 -6.01
N HIS A 68 13.38 8.41 -5.24
CA HIS A 68 13.77 8.32 -3.82
C HIS A 68 12.84 9.10 -2.88
N TYR A 69 11.62 9.43 -3.31
CA TYR A 69 10.69 10.15 -2.45
C TYR A 69 9.27 9.57 -2.49
N VAL A 70 8.60 9.70 -1.35
CA VAL A 70 7.15 9.48 -1.22
C VAL A 70 6.46 10.84 -1.30
N ARG A 71 5.43 10.97 -2.10
CA ARG A 71 4.61 12.18 -2.17
C ARG A 71 3.14 11.85 -1.97
N ILE A 72 2.48 12.62 -1.10
CA ILE A 72 1.06 12.53 -0.82
C ILE A 72 0.37 13.87 -1.08
N TYR A 73 -0.80 13.80 -1.69
CA TYR A 73 -1.67 14.93 -2.01
C TYR A 73 -2.99 14.71 -1.28
N LEU A 74 -3.34 15.61 -0.39
CA LEU A 74 -4.46 15.46 0.53
C LEU A 74 -5.44 16.63 0.38
N ARG A 75 -6.73 16.32 0.37
CA ARG A 75 -7.78 17.29 0.63
C ARG A 75 -8.10 17.26 2.12
N ILE A 76 -8.08 18.43 2.78
CA ILE A 76 -8.28 18.58 4.21
C ILE A 76 -9.68 19.16 4.45
N CYS A 77 -10.42 18.54 5.37
CA CYS A 77 -11.72 18.99 5.81
C CYS A 77 -11.72 19.22 7.33
N LYS A 78 -12.39 20.29 7.81
CA LYS A 78 -12.55 20.59 9.23
C LYS A 78 -13.70 19.78 9.82
N GLY A 79 -13.60 19.43 11.10
CA GLY A 79 -14.66 18.84 11.90
C GLY A 79 -14.21 17.61 12.70
N ALA A 80 -14.38 17.66 14.03
CA ALA A 80 -13.99 16.58 14.95
C ALA A 80 -14.59 15.22 14.57
N LYS A 81 -15.90 15.16 14.28
CA LYS A 81 -16.55 13.90 13.84
C LYS A 81 -15.98 13.35 12.53
N ALA A 82 -15.48 14.21 11.63
CA ALA A 82 -14.81 13.77 10.41
C ALA A 82 -13.40 13.26 10.72
N ALA A 83 -12.69 13.88 11.64
CA ALA A 83 -11.41 13.43 12.16
C ALA A 83 -11.52 12.03 12.80
N ASP A 84 -12.52 11.82 13.68
CA ASP A 84 -12.79 10.53 14.31
C ASP A 84 -13.04 9.41 13.28
N ARG A 85 -13.85 9.69 12.24
CA ARG A 85 -14.08 8.74 11.15
C ARG A 85 -12.80 8.47 10.33
N CYS A 86 -11.98 9.50 10.14
CA CYS A 86 -10.71 9.39 9.44
C CYS A 86 -9.75 8.45 10.18
N LEU A 87 -9.64 8.58 11.51
CA LEU A 87 -8.78 7.74 12.35
C LEU A 87 -9.16 6.26 12.33
N LYS A 88 -10.41 5.89 12.01
CA LYS A 88 -10.82 4.49 11.83
C LYS A 88 -10.12 3.77 10.68
N ASN A 89 -9.44 4.50 9.80
CA ASN A 89 -8.59 3.93 8.76
C ASN A 89 -7.15 3.69 9.21
N ILE A 90 -6.82 3.92 10.46
CA ILE A 90 -5.51 3.56 11.03
C ILE A 90 -5.57 2.12 11.50
N GLY A 91 -4.55 1.35 11.18
CA GLY A 91 -4.42 -0.03 11.63
C GLY A 91 -3.01 -0.57 11.44
N TYR A 92 -2.89 -1.87 11.30
CA TYR A 92 -1.63 -2.60 11.32
C TYR A 92 -1.58 -3.64 10.21
N VAL A 93 -0.39 -4.12 9.91
CA VAL A 93 -0.16 -5.23 8.99
C VAL A 93 0.69 -6.28 9.69
N GLU A 94 0.16 -7.48 9.80
CA GLU A 94 0.92 -8.65 10.21
C GLU A 94 1.52 -9.30 8.96
N HIS A 95 2.85 -9.40 8.90
CA HIS A 95 3.61 -9.89 7.76
C HIS A 95 4.34 -11.18 8.09
N CYS A 96 4.27 -12.15 7.19
CA CYS A 96 5.09 -13.36 7.24
C CYS A 96 6.35 -13.17 6.37
N PRO A 97 7.55 -13.17 6.94
CA PRO A 97 8.78 -13.01 6.17
C PRO A 97 9.11 -14.23 5.29
N GLU A 98 8.61 -15.43 5.63
CA GLU A 98 8.91 -16.66 4.90
C GLU A 98 8.11 -16.79 3.61
N CYS A 99 6.79 -16.61 3.66
CA CYS A 99 5.95 -16.78 2.47
C CYS A 99 5.51 -15.46 1.82
N GLY A 100 5.73 -14.31 2.48
CA GLY A 100 5.31 -13.00 1.98
C GLY A 100 3.82 -12.68 2.22
N SER A 101 3.06 -13.57 2.85
CA SER A 101 1.66 -13.29 3.22
C SER A 101 1.56 -12.10 4.15
N PHE A 102 0.46 -11.36 4.05
CA PHE A 102 0.17 -10.26 4.96
C PHE A 102 -1.31 -10.26 5.33
N TYR A 103 -1.58 -9.78 6.55
CA TYR A 103 -2.92 -9.72 7.13
C TYR A 103 -3.17 -8.32 7.66
N ILE A 104 -4.32 -7.75 7.32
CA ILE A 104 -4.71 -6.40 7.71
C ILE A 104 -5.44 -6.46 9.04
N LEU A 105 -4.95 -5.71 10.03
CA LEU A 105 -5.48 -5.72 11.38
C LEU A 105 -5.94 -4.33 11.79
N PRO A 106 -7.17 -4.17 12.33
CA PRO A 106 -7.62 -2.88 12.88
C PRO A 106 -6.91 -2.52 14.19
N GLU A 107 -6.42 -3.52 14.92
CA GLU A 107 -5.75 -3.40 16.22
C GLU A 107 -4.40 -4.12 16.22
N PRO A 108 -3.45 -3.78 17.12
CA PRO A 108 -2.12 -4.42 17.17
C PRO A 108 -2.15 -5.81 17.83
N LYS A 109 -3.08 -6.67 17.41
CA LYS A 109 -3.28 -8.03 17.93
C LYS A 109 -2.84 -9.06 16.90
N ALA A 110 -1.52 -9.17 16.69
CA ALA A 110 -0.96 -10.17 15.80
C ALA A 110 -1.18 -11.59 16.34
N SER A 111 -1.41 -12.55 15.45
CA SER A 111 -1.50 -13.98 15.79
C SER A 111 -0.14 -14.55 16.20
N GLY A 112 0.95 -13.96 15.69
CA GLY A 112 2.33 -14.38 15.89
C GLY A 112 2.74 -15.56 15.01
N ALA A 113 1.80 -16.24 14.36
CA ALA A 113 2.04 -17.34 13.43
C ALA A 113 1.26 -17.13 12.12
N CYS A 114 1.89 -17.39 11.01
CA CYS A 114 1.28 -17.27 9.69
C CYS A 114 0.25 -18.37 9.44
N PRO A 115 -1.02 -18.06 9.14
CA PRO A 115 -2.00 -19.12 8.83
C PRO A 115 -1.68 -19.93 7.57
N HIS A 116 -0.85 -19.40 6.66
CA HIS A 116 -0.51 -20.06 5.41
C HIS A 116 0.67 -21.04 5.54
N CYS A 117 1.75 -20.66 6.25
CA CYS A 117 2.97 -21.48 6.33
C CYS A 117 3.44 -21.75 7.76
N PHE A 118 2.70 -21.31 8.78
CA PHE A 118 2.95 -21.48 10.21
C PHE A 118 4.23 -20.83 10.75
N ALA A 119 4.97 -20.10 9.93
CA ALA A 119 6.16 -19.37 10.34
C ALA A 119 5.80 -18.15 11.21
N LYS A 120 6.77 -17.68 12.00
CA LYS A 120 6.63 -16.50 12.85
C LYS A 120 6.37 -15.25 12.03
N THR A 121 5.40 -14.45 12.45
CA THR A 121 5.04 -13.19 11.81
C THR A 121 5.64 -11.98 12.51
N ALA A 122 5.64 -10.83 11.84
CA ALA A 122 6.05 -9.53 12.36
C ALA A 122 4.94 -8.50 12.14
N LEU A 123 4.79 -7.56 13.09
CA LEU A 123 3.75 -6.53 13.06
C LEU A 123 4.32 -5.18 12.64
N ALA A 124 3.71 -4.56 11.62
CA ALA A 124 4.00 -3.20 11.15
C ALA A 124 2.85 -2.24 11.51
N GLY A 125 3.20 -0.96 11.68
CA GLY A 125 2.20 0.09 11.93
C GLY A 125 2.45 0.86 13.24
N PRO A 126 1.50 1.74 13.63
CA PRO A 126 0.23 2.04 12.96
C PRO A 126 0.41 2.73 11.61
N LEU A 127 -0.42 2.39 10.64
CA LEU A 127 -0.36 2.92 9.28
C LEU A 127 -1.78 3.11 8.69
N TRP A 128 -1.87 3.83 7.56
CA TRP A 128 -3.14 4.09 6.88
C TRP A 128 -3.60 2.88 6.06
N LEU A 129 -4.79 2.36 6.35
CA LEU A 129 -5.41 1.24 5.64
C LEU A 129 -6.45 1.67 4.60
N GLY A 130 -6.91 2.93 4.66
CA GLY A 130 -7.90 3.47 3.73
C GLY A 130 -7.36 3.67 2.31
N LYS A 131 -8.21 4.25 1.46
CA LYS A 131 -7.85 4.61 0.08
C LYS A 131 -6.65 5.54 0.06
N ILE A 132 -5.75 5.31 -0.90
CA ILE A 132 -4.56 6.14 -1.14
C ILE A 132 -4.64 6.90 -2.46
N GLN A 133 -5.62 6.55 -3.32
CA GLN A 133 -5.89 7.13 -4.62
C GLN A 133 -7.36 7.56 -4.70
N ASP A 134 -7.62 8.71 -5.32
CA ASP A 134 -8.94 9.15 -5.78
C ASP A 134 -8.95 9.09 -7.30
N ALA A 135 -9.46 7.99 -7.86
CA ALA A 135 -9.47 7.77 -9.30
C ALA A 135 -10.22 8.87 -10.06
N GLN A 136 -11.28 9.47 -9.47
CA GLN A 136 -12.01 10.57 -10.11
C GLN A 136 -11.15 11.83 -10.22
N ALA A 137 -10.45 12.19 -9.13
CA ALA A 137 -9.53 13.32 -9.11
C ALA A 137 -8.36 13.10 -10.09
N ILE A 138 -7.81 11.90 -10.14
CA ILE A 138 -6.71 11.54 -11.04
C ILE A 138 -7.17 11.60 -12.50
N ASN A 139 -8.31 11.00 -12.84
CA ASN A 139 -8.86 11.01 -14.21
C ASN A 139 -9.19 12.43 -14.67
N LYS A 140 -9.70 13.29 -13.78
CA LYS A 140 -9.89 14.71 -14.08
C LYS A 140 -8.56 15.39 -14.42
N ALA A 141 -7.50 15.14 -13.66
CA ALA A 141 -6.17 15.69 -13.94
C ALA A 141 -5.61 15.20 -15.28
N LEU A 142 -5.78 13.90 -15.59
CA LEU A 142 -5.39 13.33 -16.89
C LEU A 142 -6.09 14.00 -18.08
N GLY A 143 -7.38 14.36 -17.92
CA GLY A 143 -8.17 14.97 -18.97
C GLY A 143 -7.98 16.50 -19.13
N THR A 144 -7.42 17.19 -18.13
CA THR A 144 -7.38 18.66 -18.12
C THR A 144 -5.98 19.26 -18.07
N ALA A 145 -4.99 18.52 -17.56
CA ALA A 145 -3.63 19.04 -17.38
C ALA A 145 -2.72 18.66 -18.55
N LYS A 146 -1.84 19.60 -18.95
CA LYS A 146 -0.75 19.27 -19.87
C LYS A 146 0.35 18.54 -19.09
N LEU A 147 0.42 17.23 -19.23
CA LEU A 147 1.31 16.36 -18.49
C LEU A 147 2.52 15.94 -19.32
N SER A 148 3.64 15.66 -18.64
CA SER A 148 4.73 14.91 -19.27
C SER A 148 4.33 13.44 -19.45
N ARG A 149 4.91 12.74 -20.42
CA ARG A 149 4.66 11.32 -20.66
C ARG A 149 4.89 10.46 -19.40
N ARG A 150 5.89 10.82 -18.57
CA ARG A 150 6.19 10.13 -17.30
C ARG A 150 5.05 10.32 -16.28
N ALA A 151 4.55 11.54 -16.14
CA ALA A 151 3.45 11.84 -15.22
C ALA A 151 2.15 11.18 -15.67
N GLU A 152 1.84 11.22 -16.96
CA GLU A 152 0.67 10.55 -17.54
C GLU A 152 0.69 9.03 -17.26
N LYS A 153 1.81 8.36 -17.55
CA LYS A 153 1.98 6.93 -17.25
C LYS A 153 1.78 6.61 -15.76
N LEU A 154 2.36 7.43 -14.86
CA LEU A 154 2.21 7.26 -13.42
C LEU A 154 0.74 7.43 -12.98
N LEU A 155 0.08 8.51 -13.40
CA LEU A 155 -1.29 8.79 -13.03
C LEU A 155 -2.25 7.73 -13.57
N THR A 156 -2.05 7.26 -14.80
CA THR A 156 -2.83 6.16 -15.38
C THR A 156 -2.69 4.88 -14.56
N ALA A 157 -1.48 4.53 -14.13
CA ALA A 157 -1.25 3.39 -13.26
C ALA A 157 -1.95 3.56 -11.90
N CYS A 158 -1.82 4.73 -11.27
CA CYS A 158 -2.49 5.03 -9.99
C CYS A 158 -4.02 5.00 -10.09
N ALA A 159 -4.59 5.49 -11.20
CA ALA A 159 -6.05 5.47 -11.42
C ALA A 159 -6.61 4.05 -11.61
N ALA A 160 -5.80 3.14 -12.15
CA ALA A 160 -6.17 1.76 -12.42
C ALA A 160 -5.98 0.81 -11.22
N GLU A 161 -5.31 1.27 -10.15
CA GLU A 161 -5.09 0.45 -8.96
C GLU A 161 -6.39 0.20 -8.19
N ILE A 162 -6.58 -1.05 -7.78
CA ILE A 162 -7.63 -1.37 -6.81
C ILE A 162 -7.26 -0.83 -5.42
N ASN A 163 -8.27 -0.64 -4.60
CA ASN A 163 -8.10 -0.09 -3.25
C ASN A 163 -7.85 -1.19 -2.20
N SER A 164 -6.95 -2.12 -2.48
CA SER A 164 -6.47 -3.09 -1.51
C SER A 164 -5.16 -2.61 -0.88
N PRO A 165 -4.98 -2.65 0.46
CA PRO A 165 -3.69 -2.37 1.07
C PRO A 165 -2.66 -3.44 0.71
N MET A 166 -1.42 -2.99 0.45
CA MET A 166 -0.27 -3.81 0.10
C MET A 166 -0.41 -4.52 -1.26
N TYR A 167 0.59 -5.30 -1.62
CA TYR A 167 0.63 -6.11 -2.83
C TYR A 167 1.52 -7.32 -2.66
N TYR A 168 1.29 -8.34 -3.45
CA TYR A 168 2.16 -9.51 -3.57
C TYR A 168 3.21 -9.28 -4.66
N ASP A 169 4.46 -9.70 -4.41
CA ASP A 169 5.51 -9.71 -5.43
C ASP A 169 5.45 -11.03 -6.21
N HIS A 170 5.06 -10.94 -7.47
CA HIS A 170 4.86 -12.10 -8.34
C HIS A 170 6.14 -12.93 -8.51
N HIS A 171 7.29 -12.29 -8.69
CA HIS A 171 8.55 -13.00 -8.90
C HIS A 171 9.01 -13.71 -7.63
N SER A 172 8.90 -13.09 -6.46
CA SER A 172 9.24 -13.73 -5.18
C SER A 172 8.37 -14.96 -4.91
N ILE A 173 7.09 -14.93 -5.30
CA ILE A 173 6.20 -16.09 -5.17
C ILE A 173 6.64 -17.19 -6.15
N CYS A 174 6.90 -16.86 -7.42
CA CYS A 174 7.39 -17.84 -8.41
C CYS A 174 8.71 -18.50 -7.96
N GLU A 175 9.64 -17.70 -7.43
CA GLU A 175 10.93 -18.21 -6.92
C GLU A 175 10.70 -19.21 -5.78
N ARG A 176 9.85 -18.89 -4.81
CA ARG A 176 9.51 -19.78 -3.70
C ARG A 176 8.84 -21.07 -4.17
N LEU A 177 8.03 -21.02 -5.21
CA LEU A 177 7.37 -22.17 -5.81
C LEU A 177 8.28 -22.93 -6.81
N SER A 178 9.53 -22.48 -7.01
CA SER A 178 10.45 -23.02 -8.01
C SER A 178 9.90 -22.99 -9.44
N LEU A 179 9.12 -21.94 -9.77
CA LEU A 179 8.53 -21.72 -11.07
C LEU A 179 9.25 -20.62 -11.84
N THR A 180 9.32 -20.75 -13.16
CA THR A 180 9.73 -19.64 -14.03
C THR A 180 8.63 -18.58 -14.06
N PRO A 181 8.92 -17.29 -13.74
CA PRO A 181 7.89 -16.26 -13.76
C PRO A 181 7.25 -16.09 -15.13
N GLY A 182 5.95 -16.28 -15.20
CA GLY A 182 5.13 -16.00 -16.37
C GLY A 182 4.75 -14.52 -16.48
N ARG A 183 3.83 -14.22 -17.40
CA ARG A 183 3.28 -12.85 -17.56
C ARG A 183 2.38 -12.50 -16.38
N ILE A 184 2.75 -11.46 -15.63
CA ILE A 184 1.98 -10.99 -14.47
C ILE A 184 0.52 -10.65 -14.84
N ASP A 185 0.29 -10.11 -16.04
CA ASP A 185 -1.05 -9.74 -16.49
C ASP A 185 -1.98 -10.95 -16.58
N LEU A 186 -1.45 -12.13 -16.96
CA LEU A 186 -2.22 -13.39 -16.94
C LEU A 186 -2.65 -13.75 -15.52
N THR A 187 -1.75 -13.63 -14.53
CA THR A 187 -2.10 -13.88 -13.12
C THR A 187 -3.18 -12.91 -12.64
N VAL A 188 -3.11 -11.63 -13.03
CA VAL A 188 -4.15 -10.64 -12.72
C VAL A 188 -5.49 -11.02 -13.37
N GLU A 189 -5.49 -11.44 -14.62
CA GLU A 189 -6.68 -11.90 -15.35
C GLU A 189 -7.30 -13.15 -14.70
N ARG A 190 -6.48 -14.13 -14.32
CA ARG A 190 -6.93 -15.36 -13.63
C ARG A 190 -7.56 -15.06 -12.27
N LEU A 191 -6.96 -14.19 -11.47
CA LEU A 191 -7.56 -13.73 -10.22
C LEU A 191 -8.93 -13.09 -10.44
N ARG A 192 -9.05 -12.24 -11.47
CA ARG A 192 -10.34 -11.62 -11.84
C ARG A 192 -11.38 -12.64 -12.30
N SER A 193 -10.99 -13.62 -13.10
CA SER A 193 -11.89 -14.68 -13.56
C SER A 193 -12.42 -15.56 -12.42
N ARG A 194 -11.66 -15.66 -11.32
CA ARG A 194 -12.05 -16.33 -10.07
C ARG A 194 -12.92 -15.45 -9.14
N GLY A 195 -13.23 -14.20 -9.56
CA GLY A 195 -14.07 -13.27 -8.81
C GLY A 195 -13.34 -12.34 -7.85
N PHE A 196 -12.01 -12.40 -7.77
CA PHE A 196 -11.23 -11.46 -6.96
C PHE A 196 -11.04 -10.12 -7.66
N GLN A 197 -10.90 -9.06 -6.88
CA GLN A 197 -10.37 -7.81 -7.40
C GLN A 197 -8.86 -7.96 -7.55
N ALA A 198 -8.32 -7.56 -8.68
CA ALA A 198 -6.87 -7.59 -8.91
C ALA A 198 -6.43 -6.48 -9.86
N SER A 199 -5.25 -5.90 -9.62
CA SER A 199 -4.60 -4.93 -10.51
C SER A 199 -3.08 -4.99 -10.38
N ARG A 200 -2.42 -4.35 -11.34
CA ARG A 200 -1.02 -3.96 -11.16
C ARG A 200 -0.92 -2.83 -10.14
N THR A 201 0.30 -2.53 -9.71
CA THR A 201 0.57 -1.38 -8.84
C THR A 201 1.68 -0.49 -9.41
N HIS A 202 1.62 0.81 -9.12
CA HIS A 202 2.70 1.74 -9.49
C HIS A 202 3.93 1.61 -8.58
N PHE A 203 3.80 0.99 -7.39
CA PHE A 203 4.89 0.84 -6.43
C PHE A 203 5.97 -0.14 -6.89
N SER A 204 5.59 -1.15 -7.69
CA SER A 204 6.49 -2.17 -8.22
C SER A 204 6.01 -2.69 -9.57
N GLY A 205 6.94 -2.83 -10.52
CA GLY A 205 6.66 -3.53 -11.79
C GLY A 205 6.34 -5.02 -11.62
N LEU A 206 6.59 -5.60 -10.45
CA LEU A 206 6.36 -7.01 -10.14
C LEU A 206 5.19 -7.21 -9.17
N GLY A 207 4.50 -6.14 -8.78
CA GLY A 207 3.46 -6.16 -7.77
C GLY A 207 2.06 -6.44 -8.32
N ILE A 208 1.33 -7.29 -7.61
CA ILE A 208 -0.09 -7.58 -7.82
C ILE A 208 -0.85 -7.16 -6.57
N LYS A 209 -1.76 -6.19 -6.70
CA LYS A 209 -2.77 -5.87 -5.68
C LYS A 209 -3.98 -6.75 -5.87
N THR A 210 -4.47 -7.35 -4.79
CA THR A 210 -5.67 -8.18 -4.82
C THR A 210 -6.27 -8.29 -3.40
N ASP A 211 -7.53 -8.66 -3.32
CA ASP A 211 -8.21 -9.09 -2.10
C ASP A 211 -8.13 -10.61 -1.89
N ALA A 212 -7.51 -11.34 -2.82
CA ALA A 212 -7.24 -12.77 -2.72
C ALA A 212 -6.19 -13.07 -1.65
N SER A 213 -6.25 -14.28 -1.07
CA SER A 213 -5.24 -14.79 -0.16
C SER A 213 -3.95 -15.17 -0.90
N MET A 214 -2.85 -15.45 -0.16
CA MET A 214 -1.62 -15.98 -0.76
C MET A 214 -1.88 -17.29 -1.49
N ALA A 215 -2.69 -18.19 -0.93
CA ALA A 215 -3.02 -19.47 -1.56
C ALA A 215 -3.73 -19.27 -2.91
N ASP A 216 -4.70 -18.35 -2.99
CA ASP A 216 -5.39 -18.03 -4.25
C ASP A 216 -4.44 -17.44 -5.29
N VAL A 217 -3.48 -16.62 -4.85
CA VAL A 217 -2.46 -16.03 -5.75
C VAL A 217 -1.51 -17.12 -6.28
N GLU A 218 -1.06 -18.04 -5.42
CA GLU A 218 -0.24 -19.19 -5.81
C GLU A 218 -0.96 -20.08 -6.83
N GLU A 219 -2.22 -20.41 -6.58
CA GLU A 219 -3.03 -21.16 -7.53
C GLU A 219 -3.18 -20.45 -8.88
N ALA A 220 -3.40 -19.13 -8.87
CA ALA A 220 -3.49 -18.35 -10.11
C ALA A 220 -2.16 -18.27 -10.87
N ILE A 221 -1.03 -18.39 -10.20
CA ILE A 221 0.31 -18.46 -10.81
C ILE A 221 0.54 -19.85 -11.43
N MET A 222 0.18 -20.92 -10.72
CA MET A 222 0.40 -22.31 -11.14
C MET A 222 -0.54 -22.78 -12.27
N GLU A 223 -1.62 -22.05 -12.52
CA GLU A 223 -2.54 -22.36 -13.60
C GLU A 223 -1.78 -22.32 -14.97
N PRO A 224 -1.94 -23.34 -15.85
CA PRO A 224 -1.23 -23.43 -17.13
C PRO A 224 -1.65 -22.38 -18.17
#